data_45a5e5564ff82460ce553b32ff46424c
#
_entry.id   45a5e5564ff82460ce553b32ff46424c
#
_cell.length_a   1.000
_cell.length_b   1.000
_cell.length_c   1.000
_cell.angle_alpha   90.00
_cell.angle_beta   90.00
_cell.angle_gamma   90.00
#
_symmetry.space_group_name_H-M   'P 1'
#
loop_
_entity.id
_entity.type
_entity.pdbx_description
1 polymer ?
#
loop_
_entity_poly.entity_id
_entity_poly.type
_entity_poly.pdbx_seq_one_letter_code
_entity_poly.pdbx_strand_id
1 'polypeptide(L)'
;MHAWTISGDPIPHPEPWGQIGAFSTLRLFPNRLIPYRSAYLARLLESATLLQLPWIPELTLLEARLDQYLSESTIEEGLIRICLFENSIGISDRPAKSDGKAVNGLLLPYRRPIPRAKSTQEKELYGRLSELDISTEDWIINDPKENEIRESATSNLIFVRGDSLIIPEKQILPGIILSHLLPALAHSFRIIRATPKAHDLSQYNEILLCGTGRGVAPLTALPELNWSSKSDAVLKQVRLTYENLLQRSDD
;
A
#
# COMPACT_ATOMS: atom_id res chain seq x y z
N MET A 1 13.53 -0.22 15.87
CA MET A 1 13.86 0.67 14.74
C MET A 1 15.36 0.75 14.60
N HIS A 2 15.90 0.50 13.41
CA HIS A 2 17.35 0.53 13.13
C HIS A 2 17.59 1.38 11.88
N ALA A 3 18.74 2.05 11.83
CA ALA A 3 19.20 2.72 10.62
C ALA A 3 20.72 2.67 10.49
N TRP A 4 21.19 2.71 9.24
CA TRP A 4 22.60 2.61 8.89
C TRP A 4 22.98 3.61 7.80
N THR A 5 24.16 4.15 7.88
CA THR A 5 24.77 4.96 6.82
C THR A 5 25.13 4.08 5.59
N ILE A 6 25.57 4.70 4.51
CA ILE A 6 26.14 4.01 3.33
C ILE A 6 27.30 3.11 3.74
N SER A 7 28.18 3.55 4.64
CA SER A 7 29.32 2.77 5.17
C SER A 7 28.90 1.62 6.09
N GLY A 8 27.63 1.58 6.51
CA GLY A 8 27.11 0.55 7.39
C GLY A 8 27.15 0.90 8.89
N ASP A 9 27.55 2.11 9.23
CA ASP A 9 27.57 2.57 10.62
C ASP A 9 26.16 2.77 11.14
N PRO A 10 25.83 2.35 12.37
CA PRO A 10 24.52 2.56 12.98
C PRO A 10 24.29 4.04 13.25
N ILE A 11 23.08 4.50 12.98
CA ILE A 11 22.62 5.87 13.27
C ILE A 11 21.22 5.86 13.91
N PRO A 12 20.79 6.95 14.57
CA PRO A 12 19.40 7.10 14.95
C PRO A 12 18.46 6.99 13.75
N HIS A 13 17.34 6.27 13.92
CA HIS A 13 16.37 6.11 12.82
C HIS A 13 15.74 7.47 12.51
N PRO A 14 15.86 7.98 11.27
CA PRO A 14 15.30 9.28 10.90
C PRO A 14 13.77 9.23 10.84
N GLU A 15 13.09 10.34 11.19
CA GLU A 15 11.67 10.51 10.88
C GLU A 15 11.49 10.57 9.37
N PRO A 16 10.69 9.68 8.76
CA PRO A 16 10.67 9.56 7.30
C PRO A 16 9.92 10.69 6.60
N TRP A 17 8.92 11.29 7.24
CA TRP A 17 8.00 12.17 6.53
C TRP A 17 8.55 13.57 6.31
N GLY A 18 8.59 13.97 5.04
CA GLY A 18 9.11 15.26 4.60
C GLY A 18 10.59 15.24 4.20
N GLN A 19 11.29 14.11 4.38
CA GLN A 19 12.66 13.94 3.89
C GLN A 19 12.68 13.43 2.44
N ILE A 20 13.79 13.66 1.74
CA ILE A 20 14.04 13.06 0.42
C ILE A 20 14.33 11.57 0.61
N GLY A 21 13.45 10.74 0.06
CA GLY A 21 13.61 9.30 0.18
C GLY A 21 12.46 8.51 -0.41
N ALA A 22 12.69 7.21 -0.53
CA ALA A 22 11.71 6.21 -0.93
C ALA A 22 11.38 5.27 0.24
N PHE A 23 10.19 4.67 0.25
CA PHE A 23 9.91 3.63 1.23
C PHE A 23 9.08 2.48 0.66
N SER A 24 9.17 1.33 1.31
CA SER A 24 8.29 0.20 1.08
C SER A 24 7.79 -0.33 2.42
N THR A 25 6.57 -0.85 2.43
CA THR A 25 5.99 -1.53 3.59
C THR A 25 5.75 -2.98 3.20
N LEU A 26 6.24 -3.90 4.01
CA LEU A 26 6.11 -5.34 3.86
C LEU A 26 5.22 -5.88 4.97
N ARG A 27 4.47 -6.96 4.70
CA ARG A 27 3.74 -7.70 5.73
C ARG A 27 4.60 -8.83 6.25
N LEU A 28 4.80 -8.86 7.56
CA LEU A 28 5.38 -9.98 8.28
C LEU A 28 4.25 -10.82 8.87
N PHE A 29 4.18 -12.08 8.49
CA PHE A 29 3.29 -13.09 9.05
C PHE A 29 4.04 -13.94 10.10
N PRO A 30 3.34 -14.76 10.90
CA PRO A 30 3.97 -15.74 11.78
C PRO A 30 5.02 -16.58 11.04
N ASN A 31 5.98 -17.14 11.80
CA ASN A 31 7.15 -17.86 11.26
C ASN A 31 8.10 -17.01 10.40
N ARG A 32 8.02 -15.67 10.55
CA ARG A 32 8.82 -14.69 9.81
C ARG A 32 8.64 -14.70 8.29
N LEU A 33 7.49 -15.16 7.85
CA LEU A 33 7.13 -15.18 6.44
C LEU A 33 6.83 -13.76 5.95
N ILE A 34 7.44 -13.39 4.83
CA ILE A 34 7.18 -12.12 4.12
C ILE A 34 6.83 -12.46 2.66
N PRO A 35 5.55 -12.69 2.34
CA PRO A 35 5.12 -12.95 0.97
C PRO A 35 5.54 -11.81 0.04
N TYR A 36 5.96 -12.16 -1.18
CA TYR A 36 6.39 -11.19 -2.20
C TYR A 36 7.55 -10.27 -1.78
N ARG A 37 8.42 -10.72 -0.87
CA ARG A 37 9.56 -9.95 -0.35
C ARG A 37 10.36 -9.28 -1.47
N SER A 38 10.77 -10.02 -2.48
CA SER A 38 11.55 -9.52 -3.63
C SER A 38 10.80 -8.42 -4.40
N ALA A 39 9.48 -8.54 -4.60
CA ALA A 39 8.68 -7.52 -5.27
C ALA A 39 8.63 -6.20 -4.47
N TYR A 40 8.57 -6.27 -3.14
CA TYR A 40 8.61 -5.07 -2.29
C TYR A 40 9.97 -4.38 -2.34
N LEU A 41 11.07 -5.13 -2.32
CA LEU A 41 12.43 -4.58 -2.41
C LEU A 41 12.69 -4.01 -3.80
N ALA A 42 12.27 -4.70 -4.87
CA ALA A 42 12.37 -4.20 -6.25
C ALA A 42 11.60 -2.87 -6.43
N ARG A 43 10.36 -2.76 -5.90
CA ARG A 43 9.60 -1.52 -5.94
C ARG A 43 10.26 -0.39 -5.15
N LEU A 44 10.94 -0.70 -4.04
CA LEU A 44 11.69 0.29 -3.26
C LEU A 44 12.83 0.87 -4.10
N LEU A 45 13.60 0.03 -4.78
CA LEU A 45 14.69 0.46 -5.67
C LEU A 45 14.16 1.22 -6.89
N GLU A 46 13.04 0.77 -7.51
CA GLU A 46 12.37 1.50 -8.58
C GLU A 46 11.92 2.91 -8.09
N SER A 47 11.33 2.99 -6.90
CA SER A 47 10.92 4.28 -6.32
C SER A 47 12.13 5.20 -6.10
N ALA A 48 13.23 4.68 -5.56
CA ALA A 48 14.47 5.44 -5.37
C ALA A 48 15.03 5.97 -6.71
N THR A 49 14.96 5.16 -7.76
CA THR A 49 15.38 5.55 -9.13
C THR A 49 14.47 6.65 -9.69
N LEU A 50 13.14 6.50 -9.58
CA LEU A 50 12.18 7.50 -10.04
C LEU A 50 12.31 8.83 -9.30
N LEU A 51 12.70 8.79 -8.02
CA LEU A 51 12.96 9.96 -7.19
C LEU A 51 14.36 10.53 -7.36
N GLN A 52 15.21 9.89 -8.18
CA GLN A 52 16.59 10.28 -8.45
C GLN A 52 17.43 10.41 -7.17
N LEU A 53 17.29 9.45 -6.25
CA LEU A 53 18.11 9.47 -5.03
C LEU A 53 19.60 9.37 -5.41
N PRO A 54 20.49 10.13 -4.74
CA PRO A 54 21.92 10.16 -5.05
C PRO A 54 22.63 8.85 -4.75
N TRP A 55 22.00 8.01 -3.90
CA TRP A 55 22.48 6.68 -3.58
C TRP A 55 21.34 5.67 -3.63
N ILE A 56 21.55 4.59 -4.36
CA ILE A 56 20.64 3.45 -4.48
C ILE A 56 21.47 2.20 -4.17
N PRO A 57 21.17 1.49 -3.07
CA PRO A 57 21.91 0.28 -2.70
C PRO A 57 21.62 -0.87 -3.66
N GLU A 58 22.54 -1.82 -3.72
CA GLU A 58 22.29 -3.11 -4.36
C GLU A 58 21.20 -3.89 -3.59
N LEU A 59 20.42 -4.71 -4.32
CA LEU A 59 19.37 -5.54 -3.74
C LEU A 59 19.87 -6.40 -2.58
N THR A 60 21.05 -7.00 -2.76
CA THR A 60 21.71 -7.87 -1.75
C THR A 60 21.99 -7.14 -0.43
N LEU A 61 22.32 -5.85 -0.49
CA LEU A 61 22.51 -5.05 0.72
C LEU A 61 21.16 -4.82 1.44
N LEU A 62 20.09 -4.55 0.71
CA LEU A 62 18.75 -4.41 1.30
C LEU A 62 18.29 -5.71 1.95
N GLU A 63 18.50 -6.83 1.29
CA GLU A 63 18.17 -8.15 1.83
C GLU A 63 18.94 -8.42 3.11
N ALA A 64 20.25 -8.20 3.10
CA ALA A 64 21.11 -8.38 4.28
C ALA A 64 20.67 -7.50 5.46
N ARG A 65 20.31 -6.22 5.20
CA ARG A 65 19.84 -5.32 6.26
C ARG A 65 18.47 -5.73 6.80
N LEU A 66 17.58 -6.20 5.95
CA LEU A 66 16.28 -6.72 6.38
C LEU A 66 16.47 -7.99 7.23
N ASP A 67 17.33 -8.93 6.82
CA ASP A 67 17.61 -10.15 7.57
C ASP A 67 18.29 -9.85 8.91
N GLN A 68 19.24 -8.92 8.94
CA GLN A 68 19.83 -8.44 10.18
C GLN A 68 18.76 -7.87 11.10
N TYR A 69 17.90 -6.97 10.59
CA TYR A 69 16.81 -6.38 11.36
C TYR A 69 15.88 -7.45 11.94
N LEU A 70 15.47 -8.41 11.13
CA LEU A 70 14.60 -9.50 11.57
C LEU A 70 15.26 -10.39 12.61
N SER A 71 16.58 -10.63 12.54
CA SER A 71 17.30 -11.44 13.53
C SER A 71 17.39 -10.76 14.90
N GLU A 72 17.45 -9.44 14.91
CA GLU A 72 17.58 -8.62 16.13
C GLU A 72 16.20 -8.17 16.70
N SER A 73 15.14 -8.24 15.88
CA SER A 73 13.79 -7.82 16.28
C SER A 73 13.03 -8.93 17.00
N THR A 74 12.22 -8.54 17.98
CA THR A 74 11.26 -9.42 18.67
C THR A 74 9.89 -9.48 18.00
N ILE A 75 9.69 -8.76 16.88
CA ILE A 75 8.41 -8.78 16.18
C ILE A 75 8.18 -10.16 15.53
N GLU A 76 7.04 -10.77 15.81
CA GLU A 76 6.62 -12.05 15.23
C GLU A 76 5.69 -11.85 14.04
N GLU A 77 4.83 -10.82 14.09
CA GLU A 77 3.93 -10.42 13.00
C GLU A 77 3.68 -8.92 12.98
N GLY A 78 3.38 -8.36 11.82
CA GLY A 78 3.10 -6.94 11.70
C GLY A 78 3.46 -6.35 10.34
N LEU A 79 3.84 -5.09 10.37
CA LEU A 79 4.29 -4.35 9.19
C LEU A 79 5.73 -3.89 9.39
N ILE A 80 6.58 -4.17 8.41
CA ILE A 80 7.96 -3.67 8.36
C ILE A 80 8.00 -2.56 7.33
N ARG A 81 8.57 -1.42 7.69
CA ARG A 81 8.85 -0.33 6.77
C ARG A 81 10.34 -0.24 6.54
N ILE A 82 10.74 -0.23 5.27
CA ILE A 82 12.11 0.07 4.85
C ILE A 82 12.09 1.42 4.14
N CYS A 83 12.95 2.32 4.58
CA CYS A 83 13.16 3.64 3.97
C CYS A 83 14.56 3.72 3.41
N LEU A 84 14.68 4.25 2.19
CA LEU A 84 15.94 4.68 1.60
C LEU A 84 15.96 6.20 1.60
N PHE A 85 16.98 6.77 2.19
CA PHE A 85 17.26 8.20 2.17
C PHE A 85 18.47 8.48 1.29
N GLU A 86 18.90 9.74 1.18
CA GLU A 86 20.03 10.14 0.35
C GLU A 86 21.33 9.40 0.70
N ASN A 87 21.53 9.02 1.95
CA ASN A 87 22.77 8.42 2.45
C ASN A 87 22.58 7.35 3.52
N SER A 88 21.38 6.82 3.68
CA SER A 88 21.10 5.85 4.75
C SER A 88 19.91 4.94 4.43
N ILE A 89 19.84 3.81 5.15
CA ILE A 89 18.72 2.88 5.18
C ILE A 89 18.13 2.91 6.58
N GLY A 90 16.81 3.07 6.69
CA GLY A 90 16.08 2.93 7.95
C GLY A 90 15.09 1.78 7.88
N ILE A 91 15.00 0.97 8.93
CA ILE A 91 14.01 -0.11 9.06
C ILE A 91 13.27 0.03 10.39
N SER A 92 11.97 -0.05 10.33
CA SER A 92 11.09 0.00 11.49
C SER A 92 9.92 -0.95 11.34
N ASP A 93 9.32 -1.34 12.46
CA ASP A 93 8.14 -2.20 12.51
C ASP A 93 7.01 -1.55 13.29
N ARG A 94 5.82 -2.08 13.08
CA ARG A 94 4.60 -1.72 13.80
C ARG A 94 3.53 -2.81 13.69
N PRO A 95 2.57 -2.90 14.63
CA PRO A 95 1.44 -3.82 14.52
C PRO A 95 0.61 -3.56 13.25
N ALA A 96 0.05 -4.63 12.66
CA ALA A 96 -0.88 -4.55 11.54
C ALA A 96 -2.32 -4.36 12.03
N LYS A 97 -2.65 -3.17 12.55
CA LYS A 97 -3.94 -2.88 13.18
C LYS A 97 -5.15 -2.87 12.24
N SER A 98 -4.91 -2.69 10.94
CA SER A 98 -5.95 -2.46 9.91
C SER A 98 -6.29 -3.69 9.06
N ASP A 99 -5.67 -4.84 9.34
CA ASP A 99 -5.80 -6.04 8.50
C ASP A 99 -7.25 -6.53 8.40
N GLY A 100 -7.77 -6.59 7.16
CA GLY A 100 -9.13 -7.03 6.84
C GLY A 100 -10.29 -6.21 7.43
N LYS A 101 -10.02 -5.18 8.23
CA LYS A 101 -11.06 -4.38 8.88
C LYS A 101 -11.80 -3.49 7.91
N ALA A 102 -13.09 -3.30 8.15
CA ALA A 102 -13.93 -2.36 7.41
C ALA A 102 -13.42 -0.92 7.59
N VAL A 103 -13.47 -0.15 6.51
CA VAL A 103 -12.91 1.20 6.43
C VAL A 103 -14.02 2.22 6.18
N ASN A 104 -14.05 3.25 6.99
CA ASN A 104 -14.76 4.49 6.70
C ASN A 104 -13.81 5.44 5.95
N GLY A 105 -14.16 5.83 4.74
CA GLY A 105 -13.31 6.69 3.91
C GLY A 105 -13.56 8.16 4.19
N LEU A 106 -12.49 8.95 4.13
CA LEU A 106 -12.53 10.41 4.19
C LEU A 106 -11.87 10.95 2.92
N LEU A 107 -12.45 11.94 2.28
CA LEU A 107 -11.89 12.50 1.06
C LEU A 107 -10.63 13.33 1.35
N LEU A 108 -9.60 13.06 0.58
CA LEU A 108 -8.39 13.88 0.52
C LEU A 108 -8.22 14.43 -0.90
N PRO A 109 -8.44 15.74 -1.13
CA PRO A 109 -8.08 16.39 -2.38
C PRO A 109 -6.54 16.38 -2.52
N TYR A 110 -6.02 15.44 -3.29
CA TYR A 110 -4.58 15.29 -3.45
C TYR A 110 -4.22 14.72 -4.81
N ARG A 111 -3.12 15.19 -5.38
CA ARG A 111 -2.52 14.63 -6.60
C ARG A 111 -1.07 14.32 -6.32
N ARG A 112 -0.70 13.05 -6.42
CA ARG A 112 0.66 12.61 -6.19
C ARG A 112 1.62 13.19 -7.24
N PRO A 113 2.76 13.78 -6.82
CA PRO A 113 3.75 14.35 -7.75
C PRO A 113 4.37 13.30 -8.67
N ILE A 114 4.78 12.16 -8.10
CA ILE A 114 5.36 11.03 -8.81
C ILE A 114 4.58 9.76 -8.40
N PRO A 115 3.41 9.50 -9.02
CA PRO A 115 2.47 8.48 -8.53
C PRO A 115 3.05 7.06 -8.47
N ARG A 116 3.99 6.75 -9.37
CA ARG A 116 4.64 5.43 -9.41
C ARG A 116 5.70 5.23 -8.32
N ALA A 117 6.18 6.30 -7.70
CA ALA A 117 7.15 6.23 -6.62
C ALA A 117 6.46 6.31 -5.25
N LYS A 118 6.92 5.51 -4.29
CA LYS A 118 6.48 5.60 -2.90
C LYS A 118 7.46 6.49 -2.14
N SER A 119 7.14 7.80 -2.07
CA SER A 119 8.04 8.85 -1.60
C SER A 119 7.79 9.23 -0.15
N THR A 120 8.85 9.40 0.63
CA THR A 120 8.80 9.97 1.99
C THR A 120 8.53 11.48 1.98
N GLN A 121 8.70 12.15 0.83
CA GLN A 121 8.39 13.57 0.67
C GLN A 121 6.88 13.87 0.66
N GLU A 122 6.02 12.86 0.44
CA GLU A 122 4.56 13.02 0.43
C GLU A 122 4.00 13.17 1.87
N LYS A 123 4.49 14.18 2.61
CA LYS A 123 4.05 14.46 3.98
C LYS A 123 2.56 14.80 4.05
N GLU A 124 2.03 15.50 3.03
CA GLU A 124 0.60 15.83 2.91
C GLU A 124 -0.30 14.58 2.79
N LEU A 125 0.26 13.46 2.38
CA LEU A 125 -0.45 12.18 2.28
C LEU A 125 -0.16 11.30 3.50
N TYR A 126 1.11 10.92 3.68
CA TYR A 126 1.47 9.91 4.68
C TYR A 126 1.63 10.48 6.10
N GLY A 127 2.03 11.74 6.23
CA GLY A 127 2.13 12.42 7.52
C GLY A 127 0.76 12.63 8.16
N ARG A 128 -0.26 12.88 7.35
CA ARG A 128 -1.65 13.05 7.80
C ARG A 128 -2.35 11.77 8.22
N LEU A 129 -1.75 10.60 8.04
CA LEU A 129 -2.30 9.35 8.57
C LEU A 129 -2.39 9.35 10.11
N SER A 130 -1.62 10.20 10.80
CA SER A 130 -1.72 10.39 12.24
C SER A 130 -3.01 11.09 12.70
N GLU A 131 -3.74 11.72 11.77
CA GLU A 131 -5.04 12.36 12.03
C GLU A 131 -6.20 11.34 12.09
N LEU A 132 -5.96 10.09 11.66
CA LEU A 132 -6.95 9.04 11.52
C LEU A 132 -6.79 7.92 12.56
N ASP A 133 -7.88 7.25 12.88
CA ASP A 133 -7.82 5.88 13.36
C ASP A 133 -7.56 4.94 12.17
N ILE A 134 -6.26 4.72 11.87
CA ILE A 134 -5.86 3.88 10.74
C ILE A 134 -6.34 2.43 10.82
N SER A 135 -6.94 2.00 11.93
CA SER A 135 -7.55 0.67 12.02
C SER A 135 -8.87 0.59 11.25
N THR A 136 -9.62 1.70 11.20
CA THR A 136 -10.98 1.78 10.66
C THR A 136 -11.18 2.92 9.66
N GLU A 137 -10.18 3.78 9.45
CA GLU A 137 -10.26 4.93 8.55
C GLU A 137 -9.13 4.94 7.53
N ASP A 138 -9.36 5.58 6.38
CA ASP A 138 -8.33 5.87 5.37
C ASP A 138 -8.69 7.12 4.56
N TRP A 139 -7.67 7.86 4.13
CA TRP A 139 -7.81 8.93 3.16
C TRP A 139 -8.07 8.34 1.77
N ILE A 140 -9.19 8.68 1.16
CA ILE A 140 -9.51 8.34 -0.23
C ILE A 140 -9.12 9.53 -1.10
N ILE A 141 -8.15 9.30 -1.99
CA ILE A 141 -7.57 10.35 -2.82
C ILE A 141 -8.54 10.71 -3.94
N ASN A 142 -9.00 11.95 -3.92
CA ASN A 142 -9.72 12.58 -5.02
C ASN A 142 -8.80 13.55 -5.75
N ASP A 143 -8.51 13.27 -7.01
CA ASP A 143 -7.69 14.16 -7.84
C ASP A 143 -8.46 15.48 -8.10
N PRO A 144 -7.92 16.65 -7.63
CA PRO A 144 -8.66 17.90 -7.72
C PRO A 144 -8.78 18.46 -9.15
N LYS A 145 -7.96 17.97 -10.10
CA LYS A 145 -8.01 18.42 -11.50
C LYS A 145 -9.00 17.62 -12.34
N GLU A 146 -8.99 16.30 -12.12
CA GLU A 146 -9.77 15.35 -12.93
C GLU A 146 -11.06 14.92 -12.24
N ASN A 147 -11.22 15.23 -10.95
CA ASN A 147 -12.30 14.75 -10.08
C ASN A 147 -12.44 13.21 -10.10
N GLU A 148 -11.30 12.53 -10.02
CA GLU A 148 -11.17 11.07 -10.09
C GLU A 148 -10.81 10.49 -8.73
N ILE A 149 -11.44 9.36 -8.38
CA ILE A 149 -11.08 8.56 -7.21
C ILE A 149 -10.11 7.48 -7.67
N ARG A 150 -8.84 7.55 -7.26
CA ARG A 150 -7.77 6.73 -7.82
C ARG A 150 -7.26 5.64 -6.88
N GLU A 151 -6.94 6.00 -5.68
CA GLU A 151 -6.41 5.10 -4.66
C GLU A 151 -6.71 5.65 -3.27
N SER A 152 -6.40 4.91 -2.22
CA SER A 152 -6.34 5.48 -0.87
C SER A 152 -4.89 5.78 -0.47
N ALA A 153 -4.69 6.44 0.66
CA ALA A 153 -3.34 6.71 1.17
C ALA A 153 -2.56 5.42 1.44
N THR A 154 -3.25 4.32 1.76
CA THR A 154 -2.58 3.07 2.13
C THR A 154 -2.78 1.92 1.15
N SER A 155 -3.73 2.03 0.18
CA SER A 155 -4.17 0.91 -0.66
C SER A 155 -4.60 1.35 -2.05
N ASN A 156 -4.51 0.43 -3.02
CA ASN A 156 -5.25 0.58 -4.27
C ASN A 156 -6.74 0.33 -4.05
N LEU A 157 -7.57 0.78 -4.97
CA LEU A 157 -9.02 0.59 -4.92
C LEU A 157 -9.49 -0.36 -6.04
N ILE A 158 -10.46 -1.20 -5.70
CA ILE A 158 -11.22 -2.05 -6.62
C ILE A 158 -12.67 -1.61 -6.53
N PHE A 159 -13.25 -1.10 -7.61
CA PHE A 159 -14.65 -0.71 -7.67
C PHE A 159 -15.45 -1.83 -8.30
N VAL A 160 -16.58 -2.19 -7.71
CA VAL A 160 -17.42 -3.32 -8.12
C VAL A 160 -18.70 -2.82 -8.74
N ARG A 161 -18.99 -3.28 -9.97
CA ARG A 161 -20.25 -3.05 -10.66
C ARG A 161 -20.73 -4.34 -11.34
N GLY A 162 -21.72 -5.00 -10.74
CA GLY A 162 -22.15 -6.32 -11.18
C GLY A 162 -21.03 -7.35 -11.09
N ASP A 163 -20.72 -8.01 -12.19
CA ASP A 163 -19.63 -8.97 -12.38
C ASP A 163 -18.29 -8.35 -12.78
N SER A 164 -18.22 -7.01 -12.80
CA SER A 164 -17.06 -6.28 -13.28
C SER A 164 -16.30 -5.63 -12.14
N LEU A 165 -14.97 -5.77 -12.16
CA LEU A 165 -14.03 -5.06 -11.30
C LEU A 165 -13.39 -3.93 -12.09
N ILE A 166 -13.63 -2.71 -11.65
CA ILE A 166 -13.07 -1.49 -12.25
C ILE A 166 -11.84 -1.10 -11.45
N ILE A 167 -10.69 -1.07 -12.13
CA ILE A 167 -9.38 -0.88 -11.53
C ILE A 167 -8.76 0.41 -12.09
N PRO A 168 -8.51 1.42 -11.26
CA PRO A 168 -7.70 2.56 -11.66
C PRO A 168 -6.30 2.12 -12.08
N GLU A 169 -5.75 2.71 -13.14
CA GLU A 169 -4.39 2.36 -13.61
C GLU A 169 -3.49 3.57 -13.85
N LYS A 170 -4.09 4.76 -13.99
CA LYS A 170 -3.34 6.00 -14.24
C LYS A 170 -3.15 6.79 -12.96
N GLN A 171 -1.94 7.34 -12.81
CA GLN A 171 -1.63 8.22 -11.67
C GLN A 171 -1.84 7.57 -10.30
N ILE A 172 -1.50 6.28 -10.18
CA ILE A 172 -1.54 5.48 -8.95
C ILE A 172 -0.19 4.83 -8.68
N LEU A 173 0.01 4.39 -7.45
CA LEU A 173 1.11 3.49 -7.11
C LEU A 173 0.78 2.07 -7.61
N PRO A 174 1.69 1.40 -8.35
CA PRO A 174 1.52 -0.02 -8.68
C PRO A 174 1.56 -0.88 -7.41
N GLY A 175 0.39 -1.35 -6.96
CA GLY A 175 0.26 -2.11 -5.72
C GLY A 175 0.65 -3.57 -5.90
N ILE A 176 1.56 -4.07 -5.06
CA ILE A 176 2.05 -5.44 -5.15
C ILE A 176 0.93 -6.45 -4.93
N ILE A 177 0.13 -6.26 -3.87
CA ILE A 177 -0.99 -7.18 -3.59
C ILE A 177 -1.98 -7.19 -4.75
N LEU A 178 -2.40 -6.03 -5.26
CA LEU A 178 -3.35 -5.94 -6.37
C LEU A 178 -2.78 -6.59 -7.64
N SER A 179 -1.51 -6.38 -7.97
CA SER A 179 -0.91 -6.96 -9.17
C SER A 179 -0.84 -8.49 -9.14
N HIS A 180 -0.67 -9.10 -7.96
CA HIS A 180 -0.71 -10.55 -7.80
C HIS A 180 -2.15 -11.11 -7.76
N LEU A 181 -3.12 -10.32 -7.28
CA LEU A 181 -4.53 -10.72 -7.25
C LEU A 181 -5.18 -10.72 -8.64
N LEU A 182 -4.88 -9.73 -9.46
CA LEU A 182 -5.61 -9.50 -10.72
C LEU A 182 -5.63 -10.71 -11.66
N PRO A 183 -4.53 -11.46 -11.89
CA PRO A 183 -4.57 -12.66 -12.73
C PRO A 183 -5.57 -13.71 -12.26
N ALA A 184 -5.64 -13.96 -10.95
CA ALA A 184 -6.58 -14.90 -10.38
C ALA A 184 -8.02 -14.40 -10.45
N LEU A 185 -8.26 -13.12 -10.17
CA LEU A 185 -9.59 -12.50 -10.25
C LEU A 185 -10.14 -12.48 -11.68
N ALA A 186 -9.28 -12.38 -12.69
CA ALA A 186 -9.69 -12.38 -14.11
C ALA A 186 -10.34 -13.69 -14.55
N HIS A 187 -10.20 -14.78 -13.79
CA HIS A 187 -10.93 -16.05 -14.07
C HIS A 187 -12.41 -15.99 -13.66
N SER A 188 -12.77 -15.10 -12.73
CA SER A 188 -14.12 -15.03 -12.16
C SER A 188 -14.83 -13.71 -12.45
N PHE A 189 -14.08 -12.66 -12.79
CA PHE A 189 -14.59 -11.31 -12.99
C PHE A 189 -14.09 -10.71 -14.29
N ARG A 190 -14.91 -9.83 -14.86
CA ARG A 190 -14.48 -8.95 -15.96
C ARG A 190 -13.65 -7.81 -15.39
N ILE A 191 -12.36 -7.75 -15.73
CA ILE A 191 -11.48 -6.66 -15.33
C ILE A 191 -11.57 -5.50 -16.31
N ILE A 192 -11.92 -4.30 -15.83
CA ILE A 192 -12.02 -3.07 -16.62
C ILE A 192 -11.00 -2.06 -16.07
N ARG A 193 -10.11 -1.58 -16.93
CA ARG A 193 -9.13 -0.54 -16.62
C ARG A 193 -9.75 0.82 -16.86
N ALA A 194 -10.20 1.47 -15.79
CA ALA A 194 -10.81 2.80 -15.85
C ALA A 194 -10.73 3.46 -14.47
N THR A 195 -10.69 4.78 -14.45
CA THR A 195 -10.66 5.54 -13.19
C THR A 195 -12.01 6.20 -12.95
N PRO A 196 -12.76 5.81 -11.89
CA PRO A 196 -14.06 6.38 -11.58
C PRO A 196 -13.98 7.88 -11.27
N LYS A 197 -14.96 8.62 -11.74
CA LYS A 197 -15.19 10.01 -11.33
C LYS A 197 -15.95 10.03 -10.00
N ALA A 198 -15.69 11.05 -9.17
CA ALA A 198 -16.34 11.17 -7.86
C ALA A 198 -17.88 11.20 -7.95
N HIS A 199 -18.44 11.84 -9.00
CA HIS A 199 -19.90 11.90 -9.21
C HIS A 199 -20.52 10.59 -9.71
N ASP A 200 -19.69 9.61 -10.13
CA ASP A 200 -20.16 8.32 -10.65
C ASP A 200 -20.21 7.21 -9.58
N LEU A 201 -19.81 7.49 -8.34
CA LEU A 201 -19.65 6.47 -7.31
C LEU A 201 -20.94 5.69 -7.01
N SER A 202 -22.12 6.30 -7.19
CA SER A 202 -23.42 5.64 -7.02
C SER A 202 -23.62 4.38 -7.89
N GLN A 203 -22.84 4.23 -8.97
CA GLN A 203 -22.87 3.07 -9.88
C GLN A 203 -22.19 1.83 -9.29
N TYR A 204 -21.37 1.99 -8.24
CA TYR A 204 -20.61 0.90 -7.64
C TYR A 204 -21.28 0.37 -6.38
N ASN A 205 -21.40 -0.97 -6.31
CA ASN A 205 -22.02 -1.67 -5.20
C ASN A 205 -21.07 -1.85 -4.03
N GLU A 206 -19.78 -2.08 -4.33
CA GLU A 206 -18.72 -2.25 -3.36
C GLU A 206 -17.49 -1.46 -3.84
N ILE A 207 -16.71 -0.96 -2.90
CA ILE A 207 -15.35 -0.47 -3.13
C ILE A 207 -14.45 -1.19 -2.13
N LEU A 208 -13.40 -1.85 -2.64
CA LEU A 208 -12.48 -2.62 -1.81
C LEU A 208 -11.12 -1.93 -1.81
N LEU A 209 -10.49 -1.90 -0.64
CA LEU A 209 -9.10 -1.50 -0.48
C LEU A 209 -8.22 -2.73 -0.60
N CYS A 210 -7.15 -2.63 -1.38
CA CYS A 210 -6.20 -3.70 -1.58
C CYS A 210 -4.77 -3.20 -1.32
N GLY A 211 -4.16 -3.62 -0.22
CA GLY A 211 -2.86 -3.11 0.21
C GLY A 211 -2.18 -3.96 1.27
N THR A 212 -0.88 -3.79 1.43
CA THR A 212 -0.04 -4.59 2.31
C THR A 212 -0.51 -4.61 3.77
N GLY A 213 -0.92 -3.45 4.29
CA GLY A 213 -1.32 -3.32 5.69
C GLY A 213 -2.78 -3.71 5.96
N ARG A 214 -3.61 -3.69 4.91
CA ARG A 214 -5.06 -3.96 5.00
C ARG A 214 -5.45 -5.32 4.43
N GLY A 215 -4.57 -5.98 3.69
CA GLY A 215 -4.98 -7.12 2.89
C GLY A 215 -6.04 -6.70 1.89
N VAL A 216 -7.22 -7.31 1.95
CA VAL A 216 -8.43 -6.91 1.24
C VAL A 216 -9.49 -6.46 2.25
N ALA A 217 -9.85 -5.20 2.24
CA ALA A 217 -10.78 -4.57 3.19
C ALA A 217 -11.93 -3.86 2.46
N PRO A 218 -13.17 -3.86 2.98
CA PRO A 218 -14.26 -3.11 2.39
C PRO A 218 -14.19 -1.63 2.78
N LEU A 219 -14.44 -0.73 1.83
CA LEU A 219 -14.88 0.62 2.12
C LEU A 219 -16.37 0.55 2.49
N THR A 220 -16.75 1.04 3.66
CA THR A 220 -18.14 1.00 4.12
C THR A 220 -18.91 2.24 3.69
N ALA A 221 -18.27 3.38 3.77
CA ALA A 221 -18.88 4.66 3.40
C ALA A 221 -17.83 5.66 2.92
N LEU A 222 -18.32 6.64 2.16
CA LEU A 222 -17.62 7.85 1.77
C LEU A 222 -18.64 9.01 1.86
N PRO A 223 -18.85 9.54 3.08
CA PRO A 223 -19.96 10.46 3.39
C PRO A 223 -19.98 11.72 2.52
N GLU A 224 -18.81 12.29 2.22
CA GLU A 224 -18.70 13.52 1.42
C GLU A 224 -19.20 13.33 -0.02
N LEU A 225 -19.31 12.09 -0.51
CA LEU A 225 -19.86 11.76 -1.83
C LEU A 225 -21.22 11.01 -1.73
N ASN A 226 -21.83 10.98 -0.54
CA ASN A 226 -23.09 10.26 -0.28
C ASN A 226 -23.06 8.81 -0.77
N TRP A 227 -21.87 8.15 -0.66
CA TRP A 227 -21.70 6.75 -1.05
C TRP A 227 -21.59 5.85 0.17
N SER A 228 -22.28 4.71 0.12
CA SER A 228 -22.12 3.60 1.06
C SER A 228 -22.15 2.26 0.34
N SER A 229 -21.48 1.28 0.89
CA SER A 229 -21.47 -0.08 0.35
C SER A 229 -22.87 -0.69 0.40
N LYS A 230 -23.26 -1.38 -0.69
CA LYS A 230 -24.58 -1.99 -0.86
C LYS A 230 -24.54 -3.52 -0.76
N SER A 231 -23.35 -4.10 -0.70
CA SER A 231 -23.10 -5.56 -0.77
C SER A 231 -21.74 -5.87 -0.16
N ASP A 232 -21.51 -7.15 0.15
CA ASP A 232 -20.22 -7.73 0.52
C ASP A 232 -19.91 -9.03 -0.25
N ALA A 233 -20.68 -9.30 -1.29
CA ALA A 233 -20.62 -10.57 -2.02
C ALA A 233 -19.28 -10.72 -2.77
N VAL A 234 -18.82 -9.66 -3.43
CA VAL A 234 -17.54 -9.67 -4.16
C VAL A 234 -16.37 -9.58 -3.18
N LEU A 235 -16.49 -8.84 -2.09
CA LEU A 235 -15.50 -8.81 -1.02
C LEU A 235 -15.12 -10.22 -0.56
N LYS A 236 -16.10 -11.08 -0.30
CA LYS A 236 -15.87 -12.47 0.17
C LYS A 236 -15.06 -13.28 -0.83
N GLN A 237 -15.36 -13.15 -2.12
CA GLN A 237 -14.64 -13.86 -3.19
C GLN A 237 -13.20 -13.33 -3.35
N VAL A 238 -13.02 -12.00 -3.33
CA VAL A 238 -11.69 -11.38 -3.45
C VAL A 238 -10.81 -11.72 -2.25
N ARG A 239 -11.38 -11.76 -1.04
CA ARG A 239 -10.67 -12.20 0.18
C ARG A 239 -10.22 -13.65 0.09
N LEU A 240 -11.11 -14.55 -0.29
CA LEU A 240 -10.76 -15.96 -0.45
C LEU A 240 -9.63 -16.13 -1.47
N THR A 241 -9.68 -15.39 -2.58
CA THR A 241 -8.60 -15.40 -3.58
C THR A 241 -7.29 -14.89 -2.98
N TYR A 242 -7.31 -13.83 -2.18
CA TYR A 242 -6.15 -13.27 -1.51
C TYR A 242 -5.53 -14.27 -0.52
N GLU A 243 -6.35 -14.89 0.32
CA GLU A 243 -5.91 -15.89 1.31
C GLU A 243 -5.26 -17.11 0.63
N ASN A 244 -5.86 -17.59 -0.46
CA ASN A 244 -5.29 -18.69 -1.26
C ASN A 244 -3.95 -18.32 -1.91
N LEU A 245 -3.76 -17.06 -2.31
CA LEU A 245 -2.49 -16.59 -2.86
C LEU A 245 -1.41 -16.47 -1.80
N LEU A 246 -1.76 -16.03 -0.59
CA LEU A 246 -0.80 -16.00 0.52
C LEU A 246 -0.29 -17.39 0.88
N GLN A 247 -1.16 -18.40 0.92
CA GLN A 247 -0.76 -19.79 1.20
C GLN A 247 0.18 -20.38 0.15
N ARG A 248 0.12 -19.91 -1.11
CA ARG A 248 0.99 -20.39 -2.20
C ARG A 248 2.30 -19.63 -2.31
N SER A 249 2.44 -18.50 -1.64
CA SER A 249 3.67 -17.70 -1.66
C SER A 249 4.71 -18.17 -0.64
N ASP A 250 4.45 -19.31 0.00
CA ASP A 250 5.38 -19.99 0.92
C ASP A 250 6.43 -20.84 0.19
N ASP A 251 6.32 -20.97 -1.14
CA ASP A 251 7.27 -21.63 -2.05
C ASP A 251 8.13 -20.58 -2.80
#